data_a9478892c1268f64e31a60f2577d426a
#
_entry.id   a9478892c1268f64e31a60f2577d426a
#
_cell.length_a   1.000
_cell.length_b   1.000
_cell.length_c   1.000
_cell.angle_alpha   90.00
_cell.angle_beta   90.00
_cell.angle_gamma   90.00
#
_symmetry.space_group_name_H-M   'P 1'
#
loop_
_entity.id
_entity.type
_entity.pdbx_description
1 polymer ?
#
loop_
_entity_poly.entity_id
_entity_poly.type
_entity_poly.pdbx_seq_one_letter_code
_entity_poly.pdbx_strand_id
1 'polypeptide(L)'
;MASKIKFKINENGFESFVDKLTNLSTIDDSVRLKIDKDNILMYSILGRNILLAFKNFLVKTSDVLILPDNMDYKIDMIIPNVKKFVKNLALIKDISKINLEINYKESSDDDSVYLARYFQISSGRFKINWIGGEHTNETRDINKDMLDKNLNLKNRKWAFSLTNEDFLDIKKLSGINGDKIINISIDKGVVNFSEKSAWD
;
A
#
# COMPACT_ATOMS: atom_id res chain seq x y z
N MET A 1 21.60 -15.68 -13.60
CA MET A 1 20.94 -16.32 -12.43
C MET A 1 20.03 -15.28 -11.82
N ALA A 2 18.84 -15.65 -11.34
CA ALA A 2 18.00 -14.68 -10.64
C ALA A 2 18.63 -14.40 -9.26
N SER A 3 18.89 -13.15 -8.96
CA SER A 3 19.40 -12.74 -7.66
C SER A 3 18.30 -12.82 -6.61
N LYS A 4 18.66 -13.16 -5.37
CA LYS A 4 17.71 -13.40 -4.29
C LYS A 4 18.10 -12.67 -3.03
N ILE A 5 17.11 -12.11 -2.35
CA ILE A 5 17.25 -11.52 -1.03
C ILE A 5 16.30 -12.22 -0.07
N LYS A 6 16.74 -12.38 1.19
CA LYS A 6 15.95 -12.99 2.25
C LYS A 6 15.88 -12.07 3.45
N PHE A 7 14.67 -11.93 3.99
CA PHE A 7 14.38 -11.23 5.22
C PHE A 7 13.65 -12.15 6.19
N LYS A 8 13.86 -11.94 7.47
CA LYS A 8 12.93 -12.43 8.50
C LYS A 8 11.89 -11.34 8.73
N ILE A 9 10.64 -11.74 8.91
CA ILE A 9 9.57 -10.80 9.26
C ILE A 9 9.51 -10.69 10.78
N ASN A 10 9.39 -9.47 11.28
CA ASN A 10 9.23 -9.19 12.69
C ASN A 10 7.78 -9.50 13.11
N GLU A 11 7.61 -10.34 14.14
CA GLU A 11 6.31 -10.77 14.63
C GLU A 11 5.40 -9.60 14.97
N ASN A 12 5.93 -8.62 15.70
CA ASN A 12 5.17 -7.47 16.19
C ASN A 12 4.64 -6.56 15.07
N GLY A 13 5.32 -6.52 13.93
CA GLY A 13 4.93 -5.71 12.78
C GLY A 13 4.07 -6.42 11.76
N PHE A 14 4.03 -7.77 11.79
CA PHE A 14 3.36 -8.55 10.76
C PHE A 14 1.85 -8.27 10.70
N GLU A 15 1.18 -8.27 11.83
CA GLU A 15 -0.27 -8.00 11.89
C GLU A 15 -0.58 -6.60 11.35
N SER A 16 0.14 -5.59 11.82
CA SER A 16 -0.02 -4.21 11.32
C SER A 16 0.24 -4.09 9.82
N PHE A 17 1.22 -4.83 9.30
CA PHE A 17 1.50 -4.88 7.86
C PHE A 17 0.34 -5.51 7.07
N VAL A 18 -0.19 -6.63 7.56
CA VAL A 18 -1.34 -7.31 6.95
C VAL A 18 -2.58 -6.44 6.98
N ASP A 19 -2.85 -5.74 8.09
CA ASP A 19 -3.99 -4.83 8.21
C ASP A 19 -3.92 -3.68 7.21
N LYS A 20 -2.73 -3.09 7.02
CA LYS A 20 -2.54 -2.03 6.02
C LYS A 20 -2.76 -2.53 4.59
N LEU A 21 -2.24 -3.71 4.26
CA LEU A 21 -2.52 -4.35 2.96
C LEU A 21 -4.01 -4.67 2.79
N THR A 22 -4.67 -5.11 3.86
CA THR A 22 -6.11 -5.37 3.85
C THR A 22 -6.88 -4.10 3.52
N ASN A 23 -6.56 -2.99 4.18
CA ASN A 23 -7.20 -1.70 3.91
C ASN A 23 -6.97 -1.24 2.46
N LEU A 24 -5.75 -1.33 1.95
CA LEU A 24 -5.44 -1.00 0.55
C LEU A 24 -6.18 -1.93 -0.42
N SER A 25 -6.35 -3.20 -0.08
CA SER A 25 -7.07 -4.17 -0.91
C SER A 25 -8.57 -3.87 -1.08
N THR A 26 -9.15 -3.04 -0.23
CA THR A 26 -10.55 -2.59 -0.39
C THR A 26 -10.66 -1.51 -1.47
N ILE A 27 -9.56 -0.86 -1.80
CA ILE A 27 -9.51 0.28 -2.71
C ILE A 27 -9.09 -0.16 -4.11
N ASP A 28 -8.06 -1.03 -4.19
CA ASP A 28 -7.47 -1.45 -5.46
C ASP A 28 -7.10 -2.94 -5.40
N ASP A 29 -7.00 -3.54 -6.57
CA ASP A 29 -6.58 -4.95 -6.70
C ASP A 29 -5.05 -5.11 -6.74
N SER A 30 -4.31 -4.01 -6.81
CA SER A 30 -2.85 -3.99 -6.82
C SER A 30 -2.28 -2.97 -5.84
N VAL A 31 -1.26 -3.38 -5.09
CA VAL A 31 -0.53 -2.52 -4.16
C VAL A 31 0.94 -2.50 -4.52
N ARG A 32 1.55 -1.32 -4.52
CA ARG A 32 2.99 -1.15 -4.68
C ARG A 32 3.63 -0.89 -3.33
N LEU A 33 4.73 -1.58 -3.08
CA LEU A 33 5.56 -1.41 -1.90
C LEU A 33 6.94 -0.94 -2.31
N LYS A 34 7.40 0.14 -1.69
CA LYS A 34 8.79 0.57 -1.75
C LYS A 34 9.43 0.37 -0.39
N ILE A 35 10.46 -0.44 -0.36
CA ILE A 35 11.15 -0.82 0.87
C ILE A 35 12.57 -0.27 0.79
N ASP A 36 12.93 0.57 1.71
CA ASP A 36 14.31 0.98 1.97
C ASP A 36 14.71 0.62 3.41
N LYS A 37 15.92 0.96 3.82
CA LYS A 37 16.41 0.66 5.17
C LYS A 37 15.57 1.30 6.29
N ASP A 38 14.95 2.44 6.02
CA ASP A 38 14.25 3.24 7.03
C ASP A 38 12.75 3.01 6.99
N ASN A 39 12.16 2.87 5.78
CA ASN A 39 10.72 2.88 5.61
C ASN A 39 10.22 1.86 4.57
N ILE A 40 9.01 1.37 4.81
CA ILE A 40 8.18 0.71 3.81
C ILE A 40 7.04 1.66 3.47
N LEU A 41 7.01 2.15 2.24
CA LEU A 41 5.90 2.92 1.70
C LEU A 41 4.97 2.00 0.92
N MET A 42 3.70 1.95 1.34
CA MET A 42 2.65 1.18 0.67
C MET A 42 1.64 2.13 0.04
N TYR A 43 1.27 1.87 -1.19
CA TYR A 43 0.26 2.68 -1.88
C TYR A 43 -0.44 1.90 -2.98
N SER A 44 -1.60 2.39 -3.34
CA SER A 44 -2.46 1.84 -4.37
C SER A 44 -2.53 2.83 -5.54
N ILE A 45 -2.62 2.31 -6.75
CA ILE A 45 -2.73 3.09 -7.98
C ILE A 45 -4.07 2.78 -8.61
N LEU A 46 -5.04 3.69 -8.43
CA LEU A 46 -6.33 3.60 -9.08
C LEU A 46 -6.26 4.20 -10.48
N GLY A 47 -6.07 3.35 -11.48
CA GLY A 47 -6.01 3.80 -12.87
C GLY A 47 -4.88 4.80 -13.13
N ARG A 48 -4.94 5.50 -14.27
CA ARG A 48 -3.88 6.42 -14.71
C ARG A 48 -3.86 7.77 -13.97
N ASN A 49 -4.95 8.15 -13.31
CA ASN A 49 -5.16 9.51 -12.86
C ASN A 49 -5.33 9.67 -11.33
N ILE A 50 -5.58 8.61 -10.58
CA ILE A 50 -5.86 8.70 -9.15
C ILE A 50 -4.83 7.89 -8.40
N LEU A 51 -4.24 8.51 -7.40
CA LEU A 51 -3.27 7.91 -6.51
C LEU A 51 -3.76 8.06 -5.09
N LEU A 52 -3.84 6.95 -4.39
CA LEU A 52 -4.13 6.93 -2.97
C LEU A 52 -2.89 6.48 -2.21
N ALA A 53 -2.24 7.44 -1.57
CA ALA A 53 -1.18 7.20 -0.62
C ALA A 53 -1.50 7.95 0.67
N PHE A 54 -1.45 7.25 1.77
CA PHE A 54 -1.73 7.81 3.08
C PHE A 54 -0.50 7.71 3.96
N LYS A 55 -0.27 8.71 4.81
CA LYS A 55 0.84 8.70 5.76
C LYS A 55 0.83 7.45 6.66
N ASN A 56 -0.35 6.92 6.97
CA ASN A 56 -0.52 5.70 7.77
C ASN A 56 0.00 4.43 7.09
N PHE A 57 0.25 4.48 5.78
CA PHE A 57 0.84 3.38 5.03
C PHE A 57 2.37 3.49 4.89
N LEU A 58 2.96 4.51 5.51
CA LEU A 58 4.40 4.59 5.72
C LEU A 58 4.71 3.94 7.08
N VAL A 59 5.47 2.85 7.08
CA VAL A 59 5.90 2.16 8.29
C VAL A 59 7.43 2.09 8.34
N LYS A 60 7.99 2.02 9.54
CA LYS A 60 9.42 1.78 9.68
C LYS A 60 9.74 0.36 9.22
N THR A 61 10.79 0.21 8.42
CA THR A 61 11.17 -1.11 7.91
C THR A 61 11.55 -2.05 9.04
N SER A 62 12.24 -1.56 10.06
CA SER A 62 12.61 -2.34 11.25
C SER A 62 11.43 -2.88 12.06
N ASP A 63 10.26 -2.26 11.95
CA ASP A 63 9.05 -2.74 12.63
C ASP A 63 8.51 -4.00 11.95
N VAL A 64 8.74 -4.17 10.66
CA VAL A 64 8.19 -5.26 9.84
C VAL A 64 9.23 -6.29 9.44
N LEU A 65 10.45 -5.86 9.12
CA LEU A 65 11.52 -6.70 8.61
C LEU A 65 12.75 -6.63 9.50
N ILE A 66 13.38 -7.78 9.72
CA ILE A 66 14.72 -7.84 10.28
C ILE A 66 15.69 -7.69 9.12
N LEU A 67 16.35 -6.53 9.07
CA LEU A 67 17.22 -6.14 7.97
C LEU A 67 18.62 -6.76 8.11
N PRO A 68 19.30 -7.05 6.98
CA PRO A 68 20.74 -7.29 6.99
C PRO A 68 21.50 -6.00 7.33
N ASP A 69 22.68 -6.15 7.95
CA ASP A 69 23.49 -5.03 8.43
C ASP A 69 23.89 -4.01 7.33
N ASN A 70 23.94 -4.44 6.07
CA ASN A 70 24.42 -3.65 4.93
C ASN A 70 23.32 -3.47 3.87
N MET A 71 22.12 -3.06 4.26
CA MET A 71 21.07 -2.74 3.28
C MET A 71 21.27 -1.32 2.73
N ASP A 72 21.94 -1.22 1.60
CA ASP A 72 22.18 0.03 0.84
C ASP A 72 21.35 0.14 -0.45
N TYR A 73 20.48 -0.83 -0.68
CA TYR A 73 19.59 -0.93 -1.82
C TYR A 73 18.11 -0.70 -1.42
N LYS A 74 17.29 -0.41 -2.43
CA LYS A 74 15.85 -0.28 -2.31
C LYS A 74 15.16 -1.43 -3.04
N ILE A 75 14.01 -1.85 -2.54
CA ILE A 75 13.19 -2.86 -3.20
C ILE A 75 11.88 -2.21 -3.64
N ASP A 76 11.53 -2.41 -4.88
CA ASP A 76 10.26 -2.00 -5.45
C ASP A 76 9.47 -3.25 -5.83
N MET A 77 8.31 -3.42 -5.22
CA MET A 77 7.49 -4.62 -5.34
C MET A 77 6.03 -4.26 -5.61
N ILE A 78 5.45 -4.85 -6.63
CA ILE A 78 4.03 -4.74 -6.93
C ILE A 78 3.36 -6.06 -6.57
N ILE A 79 2.31 -5.99 -5.77
CA ILE A 79 1.50 -7.14 -5.37
C ILE A 79 0.18 -7.07 -6.13
N PRO A 80 0.01 -7.81 -7.23
CA PRO A 80 -1.28 -7.94 -7.91
C PRO A 80 -2.20 -8.89 -7.12
N ASN A 81 -3.51 -8.76 -7.33
CA ASN A 81 -4.53 -9.57 -6.64
C ASN A 81 -4.37 -9.52 -5.11
N VAL A 82 -4.16 -8.32 -4.57
CA VAL A 82 -3.81 -8.12 -3.16
C VAL A 82 -4.85 -8.71 -2.20
N LYS A 83 -6.14 -8.72 -2.57
CA LYS A 83 -7.19 -9.40 -1.78
C LYS A 83 -6.92 -10.87 -1.59
N LYS A 84 -6.50 -11.58 -2.65
CA LYS A 84 -6.13 -12.99 -2.58
C LYS A 84 -4.84 -13.19 -1.79
N PHE A 85 -3.88 -12.29 -1.98
CA PHE A 85 -2.62 -12.32 -1.25
C PHE A 85 -2.85 -12.21 0.27
N VAL A 86 -3.62 -11.24 0.73
CA VAL A 86 -3.96 -11.03 2.14
C VAL A 86 -4.70 -12.25 2.73
N LYS A 87 -5.66 -12.82 1.99
CA LYS A 87 -6.34 -14.05 2.42
C LYS A 87 -5.36 -15.21 2.63
N ASN A 88 -4.35 -15.32 1.79
CA ASN A 88 -3.30 -16.33 1.95
C ASN A 88 -2.40 -16.05 3.16
N LEU A 89 -2.06 -14.76 3.42
CA LEU A 89 -1.30 -14.38 4.61
C LEU A 89 -2.03 -14.74 5.91
N ALA A 90 -3.35 -14.58 5.95
CA ALA A 90 -4.17 -14.94 7.10
C ALA A 90 -4.16 -16.45 7.45
N LEU A 91 -3.67 -17.32 6.53
CA LEU A 91 -3.49 -18.74 6.79
C LEU A 91 -2.21 -19.06 7.58
N ILE A 92 -1.30 -18.11 7.69
CA ILE A 92 -0.06 -18.27 8.46
C ILE A 92 -0.40 -18.18 9.95
N LYS A 93 -0.26 -19.30 10.65
CA LYS A 93 -0.56 -19.38 12.09
C LYS A 93 0.67 -19.15 12.97
N ASP A 94 1.85 -19.55 12.51
CA ASP A 94 3.10 -19.39 13.25
C ASP A 94 3.84 -18.14 12.73
N ILE A 95 3.64 -17.04 13.43
CA ILE A 95 4.21 -15.74 13.07
C ILE A 95 5.70 -15.67 13.44
N SER A 96 6.15 -16.49 14.39
CA SER A 96 7.52 -16.42 14.95
C SER A 96 8.64 -16.78 13.96
N LYS A 97 8.30 -17.40 12.85
CA LYS A 97 9.27 -17.95 11.88
C LYS A 97 8.97 -17.57 10.43
N ILE A 98 8.41 -16.36 10.23
CA ILE A 98 8.08 -15.92 8.88
C ILE A 98 9.34 -15.40 8.18
N ASN A 99 9.55 -15.90 6.97
CA ASN A 99 10.61 -15.44 6.08
C ASN A 99 10.00 -14.90 4.78
N LEU A 100 10.57 -13.83 4.28
CA LEU A 100 10.30 -13.27 2.96
C LEU A 100 11.52 -13.47 2.07
N GLU A 101 11.38 -14.21 0.97
CA GLU A 101 12.39 -14.35 -0.07
C GLU A 101 11.93 -13.61 -1.31
N ILE A 102 12.74 -12.72 -1.85
CA ILE A 102 12.45 -11.93 -3.04
C ILE A 102 13.45 -12.28 -4.13
N ASN A 103 12.95 -12.69 -5.29
CA ASN A 103 13.71 -12.79 -6.51
C ASN A 103 13.56 -11.48 -7.28
N TYR A 104 14.66 -10.85 -7.65
CA TYR A 104 14.68 -9.53 -8.24
C TYR A 104 15.53 -9.45 -9.48
N LYS A 105 15.33 -8.37 -10.23
CA LYS A 105 16.28 -7.82 -11.19
C LYS A 105 16.66 -6.41 -10.76
N GLU A 106 17.83 -5.98 -11.11
CA GLU A 106 18.25 -4.58 -10.97
C GLU A 106 17.41 -3.70 -11.91
N SER A 107 17.12 -2.49 -11.49
CA SER A 107 16.47 -1.49 -12.34
C SER A 107 17.47 -1.05 -13.44
N SER A 108 16.94 -0.73 -14.63
CA SER A 108 17.75 -0.13 -15.69
C SER A 108 18.12 1.33 -15.41
N ASP A 109 17.39 1.98 -14.54
CA ASP A 109 17.48 3.41 -14.31
C ASP A 109 18.27 3.76 -13.02
N ASP A 110 18.35 2.82 -12.09
CA ASP A 110 19.06 2.98 -10.81
C ASP A 110 19.49 1.61 -10.28
N ASP A 111 20.77 1.33 -10.31
CA ASP A 111 21.38 0.06 -9.87
C ASP A 111 21.14 -0.24 -8.37
N SER A 112 20.82 0.79 -7.58
CA SER A 112 20.45 0.64 -6.18
C SER A 112 19.00 0.19 -5.97
N VAL A 113 18.17 0.07 -7.03
CA VAL A 113 16.77 -0.33 -6.98
C VAL A 113 16.59 -1.73 -7.54
N TYR A 114 16.06 -2.60 -6.70
CA TYR A 114 15.76 -3.99 -7.03
C TYR A 114 14.27 -4.19 -7.28
N LEU A 115 13.93 -4.52 -8.51
CA LEU A 115 12.55 -4.76 -8.94
C LEU A 115 12.16 -6.21 -8.63
N ALA A 116 11.27 -6.40 -7.67
CA ALA A 116 10.78 -7.73 -7.29
C ALA A 116 9.96 -8.36 -8.42
N ARG A 117 10.37 -9.53 -8.89
CA ARG A 117 9.70 -10.31 -9.92
C ARG A 117 8.84 -11.44 -9.35
N TYR A 118 9.34 -12.02 -8.31
CA TYR A 118 8.74 -13.16 -7.65
C TYR A 118 9.12 -13.12 -6.18
N PHE A 119 8.19 -13.42 -5.30
CA PHE A 119 8.49 -13.49 -3.89
C PHE A 119 7.77 -14.66 -3.21
N GLN A 120 8.36 -15.13 -2.15
CA GLN A 120 7.86 -16.22 -1.34
C GLN A 120 7.80 -15.78 0.11
N ILE A 121 6.64 -15.97 0.73
CA ILE A 121 6.50 -15.88 2.18
C ILE A 121 6.38 -17.31 2.73
N SER A 122 7.16 -17.63 3.73
CA SER A 122 7.17 -18.97 4.30
C SER A 122 7.20 -18.96 5.82
N SER A 123 6.48 -19.90 6.44
CA SER A 123 6.52 -20.16 7.86
C SER A 123 6.36 -21.66 8.10
N GLY A 124 7.38 -22.31 8.62
CA GLY A 124 7.40 -23.75 8.81
C GLY A 124 7.16 -24.52 7.49
N ARG A 125 6.07 -25.26 7.44
CA ARG A 125 5.67 -26.03 6.23
C ARG A 125 4.85 -25.19 5.24
N PHE A 126 4.39 -24.03 5.64
CA PHE A 126 3.53 -23.17 4.84
C PHE A 126 4.38 -22.29 3.91
N LYS A 127 4.00 -22.23 2.64
CA LYS A 127 4.68 -21.41 1.63
C LYS A 127 3.66 -20.76 0.73
N ILE A 128 3.76 -19.43 0.60
CA ILE A 128 3.00 -18.62 -0.34
C ILE A 128 3.97 -18.16 -1.41
N ASN A 129 3.76 -18.60 -2.63
CA ASN A 129 4.51 -18.13 -3.79
C ASN A 129 3.68 -17.12 -4.54
N TRP A 130 4.27 -15.98 -4.89
CA TRP A 130 3.57 -14.90 -5.55
C TRP A 130 4.39 -14.32 -6.69
N ILE A 131 3.73 -14.08 -7.81
CA ILE A 131 4.34 -13.40 -8.95
C ILE A 131 4.11 -11.91 -8.76
N GLY A 132 5.18 -11.12 -8.77
CA GLY A 132 5.11 -9.66 -8.71
C GLY A 132 4.50 -9.09 -9.99
N GLY A 133 3.88 -7.92 -9.87
CA GLY A 133 3.41 -7.16 -11.03
C GLY A 133 4.56 -6.59 -11.85
N GLU A 134 4.27 -6.24 -13.09
CA GLU A 134 5.23 -5.61 -13.99
C GLU A 134 5.40 -4.12 -13.65
N HIS A 135 6.65 -3.67 -13.62
CA HIS A 135 7.00 -2.26 -13.50
C HIS A 135 7.00 -1.67 -14.91
N THR A 136 5.90 -1.04 -15.29
CA THR A 136 5.76 -0.32 -16.55
C THR A 136 5.90 1.18 -16.33
N ASN A 137 6.18 1.93 -17.40
CA ASN A 137 6.20 3.41 -17.35
C ASN A 137 4.83 4.02 -16.97
N GLU A 138 3.78 3.22 -17.00
CA GLU A 138 2.44 3.61 -16.57
C GLU A 138 2.22 3.48 -15.06
N THR A 139 3.07 2.71 -14.35
CA THR A 139 3.02 2.59 -12.90
C THR A 139 3.61 3.85 -12.27
N ARG A 140 2.74 4.66 -11.66
CA ARG A 140 3.18 5.90 -11.01
C ARG A 140 4.19 5.60 -9.92
N ASP A 141 5.25 6.38 -9.95
CA ASP A 141 6.25 6.37 -8.91
C ASP A 141 5.96 7.46 -7.87
N ILE A 142 5.87 7.07 -6.60
CA ILE A 142 5.77 7.99 -5.48
C ILE A 142 6.98 7.77 -4.58
N ASN A 143 7.56 8.87 -4.19
CA ASN A 143 8.56 8.88 -3.14
C ASN A 143 8.03 9.58 -1.87
N LYS A 144 8.76 9.42 -0.79
CA LYS A 144 8.43 10.01 0.51
C LYS A 144 8.32 11.54 0.44
N ASP A 145 9.20 12.19 -0.33
CA ASP A 145 9.22 13.66 -0.45
C ASP A 145 7.95 14.17 -1.14
N MET A 146 7.46 13.46 -2.16
CA MET A 146 6.16 13.77 -2.79
C MET A 146 5.02 13.60 -1.80
N LEU A 147 5.06 12.53 -1.00
CA LEU A 147 4.05 12.28 0.03
C LEU A 147 4.05 13.40 1.08
N ASP A 148 5.22 13.74 1.59
CA ASP A 148 5.38 14.79 2.60
C ASP A 148 4.96 16.17 2.07
N LYS A 149 5.27 16.50 0.81
CA LYS A 149 4.82 17.74 0.17
C LYS A 149 3.31 17.80 0.02
N ASN A 150 2.68 16.71 -0.42
CA ASN A 150 1.23 16.66 -0.65
C ASN A 150 0.42 16.55 0.64
N LEU A 151 0.98 15.93 1.68
CA LEU A 151 0.36 15.83 3.00
C LEU A 151 0.74 16.98 3.94
N ASN A 152 1.50 17.97 3.48
CA ASN A 152 1.91 19.10 4.31
C ASN A 152 0.71 19.98 4.64
N LEU A 153 0.35 19.97 5.92
CA LEU A 153 -0.83 20.65 6.47
C LEU A 153 -0.76 22.16 6.40
N LYS A 154 0.43 22.74 6.23
CA LYS A 154 0.63 24.19 6.19
C LYS A 154 -0.05 24.89 5.00
N ASN A 155 -0.30 24.17 3.92
CA ASN A 155 -0.92 24.69 2.71
C ASN A 155 -2.41 24.32 2.58
N ARG A 156 -3.03 23.83 3.64
CA ARG A 156 -4.46 23.49 3.61
C ARG A 156 -5.31 24.75 3.47
N LYS A 157 -6.18 24.77 2.49
CA LYS A 157 -7.22 25.80 2.36
C LYS A 157 -8.36 25.59 3.36
N TRP A 158 -8.59 24.32 3.76
CA TRP A 158 -9.66 23.93 4.67
C TRP A 158 -9.33 22.58 5.32
N ALA A 159 -9.95 22.32 6.45
CA ALA A 159 -9.95 21.02 7.13
C ALA A 159 -11.30 20.81 7.80
N PHE A 160 -11.77 19.58 7.85
CA PHE A 160 -12.95 19.19 8.60
C PHE A 160 -12.71 17.82 9.24
N SER A 161 -13.49 17.52 10.28
CA SER A 161 -13.49 16.22 10.93
C SER A 161 -14.85 15.57 10.72
N LEU A 162 -14.85 14.27 10.54
CA LEU A 162 -16.05 13.45 10.47
C LEU A 162 -16.15 12.61 11.74
N THR A 163 -17.34 12.49 12.28
CA THR A 163 -17.66 11.49 13.29
C THR A 163 -17.83 10.11 12.64
N ASN A 164 -17.87 9.06 13.45
CA ASN A 164 -18.21 7.73 12.94
C ASN A 164 -19.63 7.68 12.36
N GLU A 165 -20.56 8.45 12.90
CA GLU A 165 -21.93 8.55 12.43
C GLU A 165 -22.00 9.21 11.05
N ASP A 166 -21.33 10.36 10.89
CA ASP A 166 -21.19 11.04 9.59
C ASP A 166 -20.63 10.10 8.52
N PHE A 167 -19.59 9.31 8.88
CA PHE A 167 -18.99 8.37 7.96
C PHE A 167 -19.95 7.24 7.55
N LEU A 168 -20.77 6.75 8.49
CA LEU A 168 -21.78 5.73 8.21
C LEU A 168 -22.88 6.28 7.30
N ASP A 169 -23.27 7.53 7.48
CA ASP A 169 -24.30 8.17 6.63
C ASP A 169 -23.76 8.45 5.23
N ILE A 170 -22.52 8.91 5.07
CA ILE A 170 -21.85 9.03 3.77
C ILE A 170 -21.79 7.66 3.07
N LYS A 171 -21.50 6.59 3.82
CA LYS A 171 -21.47 5.23 3.28
C LYS A 171 -22.84 4.75 2.83
N LYS A 172 -23.91 5.09 3.55
CA LYS A 172 -25.28 4.79 3.14
C LYS A 172 -25.62 5.56 1.86
N LEU A 173 -25.28 6.83 1.79
CA LEU A 173 -25.50 7.66 0.61
C LEU A 173 -24.86 7.02 -0.63
N SER A 174 -23.60 6.58 -0.54
CA SER A 174 -22.89 5.91 -1.64
C SER A 174 -23.47 4.53 -2.04
N GLY A 175 -24.31 3.95 -1.21
CA GLY A 175 -24.92 2.64 -1.44
C GLY A 175 -26.30 2.67 -2.11
N ILE A 176 -26.98 3.82 -2.08
CA ILE A 176 -28.40 3.91 -2.50
C ILE A 176 -28.55 3.80 -4.02
N ASN A 177 -27.66 4.41 -4.80
CA ASN A 177 -27.78 4.49 -6.26
C ASN A 177 -26.73 3.68 -7.04
N GLY A 178 -25.85 2.95 -6.35
CA GLY A 178 -24.80 2.17 -7.01
C GLY A 178 -23.63 3.00 -7.54
N ASP A 179 -23.70 4.32 -7.53
CA ASP A 179 -22.62 5.22 -7.89
C ASP A 179 -21.64 5.38 -6.73
N LYS A 180 -20.36 5.16 -7.03
CA LYS A 180 -19.29 5.19 -6.04
C LYS A 180 -18.64 6.57 -5.90
N ILE A 181 -19.20 7.60 -6.51
CA ILE A 181 -18.62 8.94 -6.55
C ILE A 181 -19.42 9.85 -5.62
N ILE A 182 -18.75 10.37 -4.61
CA ILE A 182 -19.31 11.39 -3.72
C ILE A 182 -18.58 12.70 -3.98
N ASN A 183 -19.34 13.75 -4.29
CA ASN A 183 -18.83 15.10 -4.38
C ASN A 183 -18.76 15.70 -2.98
N ILE A 184 -17.64 16.30 -2.67
CA ILE A 184 -17.45 17.06 -1.43
C ILE A 184 -17.31 18.53 -1.82
N SER A 185 -18.22 19.36 -1.34
CA SER A 185 -18.15 20.82 -1.52
C SER A 185 -18.15 21.53 -0.17
N ILE A 186 -17.48 22.66 -0.11
CA ILE A 186 -17.41 23.47 1.10
C ILE A 186 -17.87 24.87 0.72
N ASP A 187 -18.97 25.30 1.31
CA ASP A 187 -19.50 26.66 1.16
C ASP A 187 -19.78 27.27 2.53
N LYS A 188 -19.27 28.48 2.76
CA LYS A 188 -19.47 29.28 3.99
C LYS A 188 -19.27 28.49 5.29
N GLY A 189 -18.30 27.56 5.32
CA GLY A 189 -17.99 26.75 6.48
C GLY A 189 -18.85 25.49 6.64
N VAL A 190 -19.76 25.22 5.70
CA VAL A 190 -20.55 23.99 5.67
C VAL A 190 -19.92 23.00 4.68
N VAL A 191 -19.73 21.77 5.11
CA VAL A 191 -19.26 20.68 4.25
C VAL A 191 -20.48 19.92 3.75
N ASN A 192 -20.66 19.88 2.44
CA ASN A 192 -21.75 19.16 1.80
C ASN A 192 -21.22 17.92 1.11
N PHE A 193 -21.88 16.78 1.31
CA PHE A 193 -21.67 15.54 0.61
C PHE A 193 -22.86 15.29 -0.31
N SER A 194 -22.60 15.10 -1.59
CA SER A 194 -23.63 14.78 -2.56
C SER A 194 -23.16 13.70 -3.51
N GLU A 195 -24.08 12.90 -4.01
CA GLU A 195 -23.78 12.02 -5.13
C GLU A 195 -23.63 12.84 -6.40
N LYS A 196 -22.75 12.39 -7.28
CA LYS A 196 -22.69 12.93 -8.64
C LYS A 196 -23.81 12.27 -9.42
N SER A 197 -24.83 13.04 -9.84
CA SER A 197 -25.80 12.53 -10.79
C SER A 197 -25.10 12.29 -12.13
N ALA A 198 -25.47 11.19 -12.80
CA ALA A 198 -24.93 10.86 -14.13
C ALA A 198 -25.37 11.87 -15.23
N TRP A 199 -26.11 12.91 -14.85
CA TRP A 199 -26.76 13.86 -15.74
C TRP A 199 -26.31 15.32 -15.54
N ASP A 200 -25.30 15.59 -14.68
CA ASP A 200 -24.69 16.90 -14.51
C ASP A 200 -23.36 17.05 -15.24
#